data_387d981eab7021c7e0be900dbe926e39
#
_entry.id   387d981eab7021c7e0be900dbe926e39
#
_cell.length_a   1.000
_cell.length_b   1.000
_cell.length_c   1.000
_cell.angle_alpha   90.00
_cell.angle_beta   90.00
_cell.angle_gamma   90.00
#
_symmetry.space_group_name_H-M   'P 1'
#
loop_
_entity.id
_entity.type
_entity.pdbx_description
1 polymer ?
#
loop_
_entity_poly.entity_id
_entity_poly.type
_entity_poly.pdbx_seq_one_letter_code
_entity_poly.pdbx_strand_id
1 'polypeptide(L)'
;EMVDSLILTGSSGLFEESMGNSFPRRGDKDYIRTKTEEVFYDPKVATDELVDKVFAIANNRISVLKLLGYAKSAIRHNMGEDIPNIDKEVCLIWGAEDKVTPPHVAEEFHKLLPKSELNWIPLCGHAAMWEQPKRFSEIVLEFLKK
;
A
#
# COMPACT_ATOMS: atom_id res chain seq x y z
N GLU A 1 -6.43 -26.70 2.03
CA GLU A 1 -6.21 -25.38 1.39
C GLU A 1 -6.40 -24.30 2.45
N MET A 2 -5.43 -23.39 2.65
CA MET A 2 -5.46 -22.44 3.77
C MET A 2 -5.95 -21.04 3.35
N VAL A 3 -6.10 -20.78 2.06
CA VAL A 3 -6.50 -19.47 1.51
C VAL A 3 -7.61 -19.69 0.50
N ASP A 4 -8.75 -19.07 0.72
CA ASP A 4 -9.92 -19.14 -0.17
C ASP A 4 -9.91 -18.00 -1.19
N SER A 5 -9.61 -16.79 -0.75
CA SER A 5 -9.56 -15.58 -1.58
C SER A 5 -8.52 -14.57 -1.06
N LEU A 6 -8.21 -13.57 -1.86
CA LEU A 6 -7.26 -12.51 -1.51
C LEU A 6 -7.92 -11.14 -1.63
N ILE A 7 -7.56 -10.24 -0.73
CA ILE A 7 -7.85 -8.81 -0.83
C ILE A 7 -6.52 -8.07 -0.81
N LEU A 8 -6.19 -7.38 -1.90
CA LEU A 8 -4.95 -6.63 -2.05
C LEU A 8 -5.26 -5.13 -2.16
N THR A 9 -4.56 -4.33 -1.40
CA THR A 9 -4.73 -2.88 -1.40
C THR A 9 -3.39 -2.17 -1.36
N GLY A 10 -3.13 -1.28 -2.31
CA GLY A 10 -1.86 -0.55 -2.41
C GLY A 10 -0.65 -1.49 -2.35
N SER A 11 -0.74 -2.66 -2.98
CA SER A 11 0.21 -3.75 -2.74
C SER A 11 1.54 -3.53 -3.45
N SER A 12 2.63 -3.90 -2.78
CA SER A 12 3.95 -4.06 -3.38
C SER A 12 4.09 -5.41 -4.11
N GLY A 13 5.18 -5.57 -4.87
CA GLY A 13 5.51 -6.81 -5.57
C GLY A 13 5.73 -6.67 -7.07
N LEU A 14 5.27 -5.57 -7.68
CA LEU A 14 5.50 -5.25 -9.09
C LEU A 14 6.30 -3.95 -9.28
N PHE A 15 6.13 -3.00 -8.37
CA PHE A 15 6.69 -1.66 -8.50
C PHE A 15 7.22 -1.15 -7.17
N GLU A 16 8.52 -0.86 -7.11
CA GLU A 16 9.23 -0.52 -5.87
C GLU A 16 10.06 0.78 -5.98
N GLU A 17 9.67 1.69 -6.88
CA GLU A 17 10.42 2.93 -7.13
C GLU A 17 10.48 3.88 -5.92
N SER A 18 9.43 3.92 -5.14
CA SER A 18 9.29 4.82 -3.98
C SER A 18 10.29 4.55 -2.85
N MET A 19 10.88 3.36 -2.82
CA MET A 19 11.87 2.99 -1.80
C MET A 19 13.32 3.26 -2.20
N GLY A 20 13.56 3.77 -3.41
CA GLY A 20 14.82 3.54 -4.10
C GLY A 20 15.97 4.47 -3.80
N ASN A 21 15.86 5.75 -3.41
CA ASN A 21 17.01 6.64 -3.50
C ASN A 21 17.23 7.68 -2.38
N SER A 22 16.41 7.75 -1.36
CA SER A 22 16.65 8.68 -0.26
C SER A 22 16.72 7.96 1.07
N PHE A 23 17.87 7.99 1.68
CA PHE A 23 18.00 7.67 3.10
C PHE A 23 17.07 8.63 3.86
N PRO A 24 16.01 8.15 4.50
CA PRO A 24 15.07 9.06 5.16
C PRO A 24 15.82 9.89 6.22
N ARG A 25 15.61 11.20 6.20
CA ARG A 25 16.11 12.12 7.23
C ARG A 25 15.34 11.88 8.54
N ARG A 26 15.62 10.75 9.20
CA ARG A 26 14.85 10.23 10.34
C ARG A 26 14.74 11.20 11.50
N GLY A 27 15.77 12.02 11.73
CA GLY A 27 15.79 13.00 12.80
C GLY A 27 15.05 14.31 12.47
N ASP A 28 14.59 14.47 11.24
CA ASP A 28 13.86 15.65 10.77
C ASP A 28 12.35 15.37 10.79
N LYS A 29 11.66 15.96 11.77
CA LYS A 29 10.23 15.73 11.96
C LYS A 29 9.39 16.33 10.83
N ASP A 30 9.82 17.44 10.23
CA ASP A 30 9.10 18.08 9.12
C ASP A 30 9.21 17.21 7.86
N TYR A 31 10.37 16.61 7.62
CA TYR A 31 10.52 15.61 6.57
C TYR A 31 9.60 14.39 6.78
N ILE A 32 9.53 13.86 8.01
CA ILE A 32 8.65 12.75 8.34
C ILE A 32 7.18 13.15 8.15
N ARG A 33 6.79 14.38 8.54
CA ARG A 33 5.45 14.91 8.28
C ARG A 33 5.14 14.89 6.79
N THR A 34 5.97 15.51 5.97
CA THR A 34 5.78 15.54 4.50
C THR A 34 5.62 14.13 3.92
N LYS A 35 6.47 13.19 4.35
CA LYS A 35 6.37 11.79 3.87
C LYS A 35 5.13 11.06 4.38
N THR A 36 4.61 11.41 5.54
CA THR A 36 3.36 10.86 6.06
C THR A 36 2.16 11.43 5.30
N GLU A 37 2.19 12.73 4.99
CA GLU A 37 1.16 13.40 4.19
C GLU A 37 1.07 12.85 2.75
N GLU A 38 2.20 12.53 2.13
CA GLU A 38 2.25 11.96 0.77
C GLU A 38 1.54 10.61 0.62
N VAL A 39 1.33 9.89 1.73
CA VAL A 39 0.60 8.60 1.75
C VAL A 39 -0.88 8.80 1.47
N PHE A 40 -1.42 9.97 1.78
CA PHE A 40 -2.84 10.30 1.72
C PHE A 40 -3.17 11.24 0.56
N TYR A 41 -4.40 11.18 0.08
CA TYR A 41 -4.96 12.19 -0.83
C TYR A 41 -5.20 13.50 -0.08
N ASP A 42 -5.89 13.43 1.08
CA ASP A 42 -6.04 14.57 1.98
C ASP A 42 -4.90 14.59 3.02
N PRO A 43 -3.95 15.52 2.93
CA PRO A 43 -2.84 15.60 3.88
C PRO A 43 -3.29 15.82 5.33
N LYS A 44 -4.52 16.29 5.58
CA LYS A 44 -5.07 16.47 6.94
C LYS A 44 -5.27 15.15 7.69
N VAL A 45 -5.33 14.03 6.97
CA VAL A 45 -5.40 12.69 7.58
C VAL A 45 -4.11 12.38 8.35
N ALA A 46 -2.98 12.96 7.94
CA ALA A 46 -1.71 12.90 8.66
C ALA A 46 -1.71 13.81 9.90
N THR A 47 -2.53 13.47 10.89
CA THR A 47 -2.61 14.22 12.16
C THR A 47 -1.26 14.29 12.88
N ASP A 48 -1.10 15.26 13.78
CA ASP A 48 0.12 15.39 14.61
C ASP A 48 0.42 14.09 15.38
N GLU A 49 -0.62 13.44 15.91
CA GLU A 49 -0.49 12.16 16.61
C GLU A 49 0.04 11.06 15.70
N LEU A 50 -0.43 10.98 14.45
CA LEU A 50 0.06 10.00 13.47
C LEU A 50 1.52 10.29 13.12
N VAL A 51 1.85 11.55 12.84
CA VAL A 51 3.23 11.98 12.54
C VAL A 51 4.18 11.65 13.70
N ASP A 52 3.75 11.87 14.95
CA ASP A 52 4.54 11.54 16.14
C ASP A 52 4.79 10.04 16.27
N LYS A 53 3.80 9.21 15.98
CA LYS A 53 3.95 7.75 15.94
C LYS A 53 4.93 7.31 14.84
N VAL A 54 4.80 7.85 13.63
CA VAL A 54 5.70 7.54 12.52
C VAL A 54 7.13 7.99 12.86
N PHE A 55 7.30 9.20 13.43
CA PHE A 55 8.59 9.71 13.86
C PHE A 55 9.24 8.81 14.92
N ALA A 56 8.48 8.36 15.91
CA ALA A 56 8.97 7.43 16.94
C ALA A 56 9.43 6.10 16.34
N ILE A 57 8.66 5.53 15.42
CA ILE A 57 9.00 4.29 14.71
C ILE A 57 10.27 4.48 13.85
N ALA A 58 10.36 5.58 13.09
CA ALA A 58 11.48 5.90 12.23
C ALA A 58 12.79 6.15 13.01
N ASN A 59 12.69 6.53 14.28
CA ASN A 59 13.84 6.74 15.16
C ASN A 59 14.15 5.55 16.08
N ASN A 60 13.32 4.49 16.04
CA ASN A 60 13.62 3.25 16.73
C ASN A 60 14.54 2.37 15.89
N ARG A 61 15.74 2.09 16.41
CA ARG A 61 16.79 1.34 15.68
C ARG A 61 16.32 -0.04 15.20
N ILE A 62 15.59 -0.77 16.03
CA ILE A 62 15.12 -2.13 15.70
C ILE A 62 14.05 -2.05 14.60
N SER A 63 13.11 -1.11 14.72
CA SER A 63 12.05 -0.90 13.72
C SER A 63 12.63 -0.53 12.36
N VAL A 64 13.64 0.36 12.34
CA VAL A 64 14.32 0.76 11.10
C VAL A 64 15.04 -0.41 10.43
N LEU A 65 15.73 -1.25 11.19
CA LEU A 65 16.42 -2.43 10.62
C LEU A 65 15.42 -3.41 10.00
N LYS A 66 14.25 -3.61 10.62
CA LYS A 66 13.17 -4.43 10.06
C LYS A 66 12.61 -3.82 8.78
N LEU A 67 12.30 -2.51 8.80
CA LEU A 67 11.78 -1.79 7.62
C LEU A 67 12.76 -1.85 6.44
N LEU A 68 14.05 -1.66 6.68
CA LEU A 68 15.08 -1.80 5.64
C LEU A 68 15.17 -3.24 5.12
N GLY A 69 14.97 -4.23 5.97
CA GLY A 69 14.89 -5.63 5.57
C GLY A 69 13.72 -5.89 4.63
N TYR A 70 12.52 -5.39 4.98
CA TYR A 70 11.33 -5.50 4.14
C TYR A 70 11.48 -4.77 2.80
N ALA A 71 11.98 -3.54 2.82
CA ALA A 71 12.23 -2.76 1.61
C ALA A 71 13.21 -3.48 0.65
N LYS A 72 14.32 -4.01 1.17
CA LYS A 72 15.26 -4.79 0.37
C LYS A 72 14.64 -6.08 -0.18
N SER A 73 13.77 -6.73 0.60
CA SER A 73 13.05 -7.92 0.15
C SER A 73 12.10 -7.57 -0.99
N ALA A 74 11.29 -6.53 -0.84
CA ALA A 74 10.36 -6.07 -1.86
C ALA A 74 11.06 -5.76 -3.19
N ILE A 75 12.15 -5.00 -3.17
CA ILE A 75 12.95 -4.69 -4.37
C ILE A 75 13.50 -5.95 -5.07
N ARG A 76 13.85 -6.99 -4.30
CA ARG A 76 14.44 -8.21 -4.86
C ARG A 76 13.42 -9.20 -5.42
N HIS A 77 12.20 -9.16 -4.91
CA HIS A 77 11.15 -10.13 -5.23
C HIS A 77 10.06 -9.46 -6.08
N ASN A 78 10.37 -9.21 -7.36
CA ASN A 78 9.34 -8.90 -8.32
C ASN A 78 8.49 -10.15 -8.54
N MET A 79 7.20 -10.06 -8.32
CA MET A 79 6.26 -11.19 -8.37
C MET A 79 5.57 -11.32 -9.74
N GLY A 80 6.01 -10.61 -10.76
CA GLY A 80 5.38 -10.61 -12.07
C GLY A 80 5.25 -11.99 -12.72
N GLU A 81 6.19 -12.91 -12.43
CA GLU A 81 6.15 -14.30 -12.90
C GLU A 81 5.27 -15.21 -12.02
N ASP A 82 5.09 -14.86 -10.74
CA ASP A 82 4.33 -15.69 -9.80
C ASP A 82 2.85 -15.35 -9.79
N ILE A 83 2.49 -14.07 -9.94
CA ILE A 83 1.11 -13.56 -9.89
C ILE A 83 0.16 -14.30 -10.86
N PRO A 84 0.55 -14.60 -12.12
CA PRO A 84 -0.31 -15.35 -13.04
C PRO A 84 -0.68 -16.77 -12.58
N ASN A 85 0.07 -17.33 -11.64
CA ASN A 85 -0.17 -18.66 -11.09
C ASN A 85 -1.14 -18.66 -9.89
N ILE A 86 -1.61 -17.49 -9.47
CA ILE A 86 -2.59 -17.35 -8.39
C ILE A 86 -3.98 -17.72 -8.93
N ASP A 87 -4.48 -18.88 -8.57
CA ASP A 87 -5.78 -19.42 -8.96
C ASP A 87 -6.88 -19.14 -7.93
N LYS A 88 -6.84 -18.00 -7.27
CA LYS A 88 -7.82 -17.57 -6.27
C LYS A 88 -8.57 -16.35 -6.75
N GLU A 89 -9.80 -16.18 -6.25
CA GLU A 89 -10.53 -14.93 -6.42
C GLU A 89 -9.79 -13.80 -5.69
N VAL A 90 -9.56 -12.69 -6.39
CA VAL A 90 -8.81 -11.56 -5.87
C VAL A 90 -9.59 -10.27 -6.00
N CYS A 91 -9.77 -9.57 -4.89
CA CYS A 91 -10.29 -8.21 -4.86
C CYS A 91 -9.12 -7.23 -4.76
N LEU A 92 -8.94 -6.41 -5.78
CA LEU A 92 -8.01 -5.29 -5.77
C LEU A 92 -8.77 -4.03 -5.35
N ILE A 93 -8.29 -3.35 -4.32
CA ILE A 93 -8.87 -2.09 -3.85
C ILE A 93 -7.77 -1.03 -3.87
N TRP A 94 -7.96 0.03 -4.64
CA TRP A 94 -6.91 1.03 -4.86
C TRP A 94 -7.43 2.46 -4.81
N GLY A 95 -6.66 3.35 -4.18
CA GLY A 95 -6.89 4.79 -4.27
C GLY A 95 -6.56 5.29 -5.67
N ALA A 96 -7.47 6.07 -6.25
CA ALA A 96 -7.26 6.61 -7.61
C ALA A 96 -6.09 7.60 -7.67
N GLU A 97 -5.73 8.20 -6.53
CA GLU A 97 -4.64 9.16 -6.38
C GLU A 97 -3.47 8.62 -5.55
N ASP A 98 -3.29 7.29 -5.52
CA ASP A 98 -2.18 6.64 -4.83
C ASP A 98 -0.83 7.04 -5.46
N LYS A 99 0.02 7.69 -4.67
CA LYS A 99 1.36 8.14 -5.05
C LYS A 99 2.47 7.17 -4.62
N VAL A 100 2.14 6.21 -3.76
CA VAL A 100 3.11 5.23 -3.24
C VAL A 100 3.18 4.03 -4.17
N THR A 101 2.02 3.46 -4.49
CA THR A 101 1.86 2.46 -5.55
C THR A 101 0.88 3.02 -6.59
N PRO A 102 1.39 3.70 -7.64
CA PRO A 102 0.55 4.43 -8.58
C PRO A 102 -0.50 3.57 -9.29
N PRO A 103 -1.59 4.16 -9.80
CA PRO A 103 -2.72 3.44 -10.40
C PRO A 103 -2.34 2.39 -11.45
N HIS A 104 -1.32 2.65 -12.28
CA HIS A 104 -0.85 1.69 -13.29
C HIS A 104 -0.38 0.35 -12.68
N VAL A 105 0.05 0.35 -11.41
CA VAL A 105 0.45 -0.87 -10.69
C VAL A 105 -0.77 -1.74 -10.40
N ALA A 106 -1.90 -1.13 -10.00
CA ALA A 106 -3.16 -1.85 -9.82
C ALA A 106 -3.68 -2.46 -11.13
N GLU A 107 -3.56 -1.70 -12.24
CA GLU A 107 -3.91 -2.18 -13.58
C GLU A 107 -3.06 -3.37 -14.00
N GLU A 108 -1.75 -3.34 -13.68
CA GLU A 108 -0.85 -4.44 -13.96
C GLU A 108 -1.17 -5.67 -13.11
N PHE A 109 -1.44 -5.50 -11.81
CA PHE A 109 -1.94 -6.59 -10.97
C PHE A 109 -3.21 -7.20 -11.56
N HIS A 110 -4.18 -6.38 -11.95
CA HIS A 110 -5.44 -6.85 -12.54
C HIS A 110 -5.24 -7.61 -13.85
N LYS A 111 -4.30 -7.17 -14.68
CA LYS A 111 -3.93 -7.83 -15.93
C LYS A 111 -3.28 -9.19 -15.72
N LEU A 112 -2.44 -9.30 -14.67
CA LEU A 112 -1.69 -10.53 -14.37
C LEU A 112 -2.50 -11.57 -13.59
N LEU A 113 -3.48 -11.13 -12.78
CA LEU A 113 -4.32 -12.01 -11.96
C LEU A 113 -5.50 -12.55 -12.76
N PRO A 114 -5.60 -13.88 -13.00
CA PRO A 114 -6.63 -14.45 -13.85
C PRO A 114 -8.07 -14.27 -13.34
N LYS A 115 -8.23 -14.16 -12.01
CA LYS A 115 -9.53 -14.09 -11.33
C LYS A 115 -9.56 -12.89 -10.40
N SER A 116 -9.45 -11.69 -10.95
CA SER A 116 -9.46 -10.47 -10.14
C SER A 116 -10.55 -9.49 -10.54
N GLU A 117 -11.01 -8.72 -9.57
CA GLU A 117 -11.80 -7.52 -9.78
C GLU A 117 -11.03 -6.31 -9.25
N LEU A 118 -11.05 -5.20 -9.97
CA LEU A 118 -10.37 -3.97 -9.61
C LEU A 118 -11.38 -2.90 -9.22
N ASN A 119 -11.27 -2.44 -7.97
CA ASN A 119 -12.15 -1.46 -7.37
C ASN A 119 -11.38 -0.17 -7.06
N TRP A 120 -11.73 0.91 -7.74
CA TRP A 120 -11.16 2.23 -7.50
C TRP A 120 -11.93 2.99 -6.42
N ILE A 121 -11.17 3.66 -5.53
CA ILE A 121 -11.73 4.61 -4.58
C ILE A 121 -11.24 6.01 -4.97
N PRO A 122 -12.13 6.89 -5.45
CA PRO A 122 -11.76 8.26 -5.83
C PRO A 122 -11.45 9.11 -4.59
N LEU A 123 -10.65 10.17 -4.77
CA LEU A 123 -10.21 11.08 -3.70
C LEU A 123 -9.56 10.32 -2.54
N CYS A 124 -8.68 9.37 -2.89
CA CYS A 124 -8.07 8.45 -1.98
C CYS A 124 -6.62 8.15 -2.39
N GLY A 125 -5.70 8.20 -1.45
CA GLY A 125 -4.31 7.85 -1.63
C GLY A 125 -4.04 6.36 -1.33
N HIS A 126 -2.86 6.10 -0.77
CA HIS A 126 -2.37 4.74 -0.54
C HIS A 126 -3.11 3.98 0.57
N ALA A 127 -3.58 4.68 1.59
CA ALA A 127 -4.19 4.06 2.76
C ALA A 127 -5.72 4.09 2.70
N ALA A 128 -6.30 3.42 1.70
CA ALA A 128 -7.73 3.44 1.41
C ALA A 128 -8.62 3.06 2.61
N MET A 129 -8.19 2.08 3.41
CA MET A 129 -8.89 1.67 4.64
C MET A 129 -8.92 2.77 5.72
N TRP A 130 -8.01 3.72 5.64
CA TRP A 130 -7.89 4.83 6.59
C TRP A 130 -8.63 6.08 6.10
N GLU A 131 -8.45 6.43 4.81
CA GLU A 131 -9.06 7.63 4.23
C GLU A 131 -10.55 7.47 3.94
N GLN A 132 -10.94 6.32 3.42
CA GLN A 132 -12.30 6.02 2.96
C GLN A 132 -12.84 4.72 3.58
N PRO A 133 -12.86 4.60 4.93
CA PRO A 133 -13.14 3.33 5.62
C PRO A 133 -14.50 2.75 5.28
N LYS A 134 -15.50 3.61 5.06
CA LYS A 134 -16.86 3.16 4.70
C LYS A 134 -16.85 2.50 3.33
N ARG A 135 -16.33 3.19 2.30
CA ARG A 135 -16.29 2.65 0.94
C ARG A 135 -15.40 1.41 0.84
N PHE A 136 -14.24 1.44 1.52
CA PHE A 136 -13.37 0.27 1.62
C PHE A 136 -14.10 -0.95 2.21
N SER A 137 -14.79 -0.76 3.33
CA SER A 137 -15.54 -1.85 3.98
C SER A 137 -16.70 -2.36 3.14
N GLU A 138 -17.41 -1.49 2.41
CA GLU A 138 -18.49 -1.89 1.49
C GLU A 138 -17.93 -2.83 0.41
N ILE A 139 -16.82 -2.47 -0.24
CA ILE A 139 -16.19 -3.31 -1.28
C ILE A 139 -15.77 -4.67 -0.71
N VAL A 140 -15.11 -4.67 0.45
CA VAL A 140 -14.70 -5.91 1.13
C VAL A 140 -15.90 -6.80 1.42
N LEU A 141 -16.98 -6.24 1.99
CA LEU A 141 -18.19 -7.01 2.33
C LEU A 141 -18.95 -7.52 1.10
N GLU A 142 -18.95 -6.77 0.01
CA GLU A 142 -19.52 -7.18 -1.27
C GLU A 142 -18.73 -8.37 -1.85
N PHE A 143 -17.42 -8.29 -1.83
CA PHE A 143 -16.56 -9.38 -2.30
C PHE A 143 -16.70 -10.66 -1.48
N LEU A 144 -16.74 -10.57 -0.15
CA LEU A 144 -16.85 -11.74 0.73
C LEU A 144 -18.23 -12.43 0.73
N LYS A 145 -19.23 -11.84 0.08
CA LYS A 145 -20.56 -12.45 -0.07
C LYS A 145 -20.70 -13.32 -1.33
N LYS A 146 -19.74 -13.27 -2.22
CA LYS A 146 -19.71 -14.08 -3.45
C LYS A 146 -19.37 -15.52 -3.16
#